data_934cf98b9ef3cf7032bc03ae922fca2d
#
_entry.id   934cf98b9ef3cf7032bc03ae922fca2d
#
_cell.length_a   1.000
_cell.length_b   1.000
_cell.length_c   1.000
_cell.angle_alpha   90.00
_cell.angle_beta   90.00
_cell.angle_gamma   90.00
#
_symmetry.space_group_name_H-M   'P 1'
#
loop_
_entity.id
_entity.type
_entity.pdbx_description
1 polymer ?
#
loop_
_entity_poly.entity_id
_entity_poly.type
_entity_poly.pdbx_seq_one_letter_code
_entity_poly.pdbx_strand_id
1 'polypeptide(L)'
;MSGRVKIFKTSASGREQILAVEEPGSSFAELPVFDGGPYPASASAMSDTEVLFISRADVRALCLERPEVALKILQVVAARQRRVVAVIEELSFTTVRHRLVSWLLRQAATSGRPSARGAIITLPSHQELAAHVGTVRELVSRTLTRLQAQGFIAVEARAITILDLQGLEADLAASE
;
A
#
# COMPACT_ATOMS: atom_id res chain seq x y z
N MET A 1 -7.58 -17.99 7.98
CA MET A 1 -6.76 -17.32 6.96
C MET A 1 -5.90 -16.29 7.65
N SER A 2 -4.61 -16.23 7.37
CA SER A 2 -3.62 -15.39 8.06
C SER A 2 -2.65 -14.79 7.05
N GLY A 3 -1.82 -13.86 7.50
CA GLY A 3 -0.80 -13.21 6.67
C GLY A 3 -1.32 -12.02 5.85
N ARG A 4 -0.44 -11.47 4.98
CA ARG A 4 -0.73 -10.32 4.12
C ARG A 4 -0.24 -10.58 2.71
N VAL A 5 -0.97 -10.09 1.71
CA VAL A 5 -0.65 -10.25 0.29
C VAL A 5 -0.52 -8.89 -0.37
N LYS A 6 0.64 -8.58 -0.96
CA LYS A 6 0.79 -7.40 -1.81
C LYS A 6 0.27 -7.69 -3.22
N ILE A 7 -0.49 -6.76 -3.76
CA ILE A 7 -0.90 -6.71 -5.18
C ILE A 7 -0.06 -5.64 -5.85
N PHE A 8 0.67 -5.99 -6.91
CA PHE A 8 1.65 -5.10 -7.50
C PHE A 8 1.77 -5.27 -9.01
N LYS A 9 2.34 -4.27 -9.65
CA LYS A 9 2.72 -4.29 -11.07
C LYS A 9 4.23 -4.07 -11.19
N THR A 10 4.86 -4.79 -12.10
CA THR A 10 6.29 -4.63 -12.39
C THR A 10 6.46 -3.99 -13.76
N SER A 11 7.27 -2.94 -13.83
CA SER A 11 7.64 -2.31 -15.11
C SER A 11 8.66 -3.16 -15.89
N ALA A 12 8.88 -2.86 -17.17
CA ALA A 12 9.90 -3.51 -17.99
C ALA A 12 11.32 -3.37 -17.41
N SER A 13 11.59 -2.32 -16.63
CA SER A 13 12.87 -2.11 -15.93
C SER A 13 12.95 -2.83 -14.57
N GLY A 14 11.99 -3.67 -14.22
CA GLY A 14 11.95 -4.41 -12.94
C GLY A 14 11.46 -3.59 -11.73
N ARG A 15 11.03 -2.34 -11.94
CA ARG A 15 10.49 -1.51 -10.85
C ARG A 15 9.08 -1.97 -10.48
N GLU A 16 8.85 -2.24 -9.20
CA GLU A 16 7.53 -2.57 -8.66
C GLU A 16 6.77 -1.31 -8.23
N GLN A 17 5.47 -1.31 -8.48
CA GLN A 17 4.48 -0.40 -7.87
C GLN A 17 3.47 -1.24 -7.12
N ILE A 18 3.37 -1.04 -5.81
CA ILE A 18 2.34 -1.66 -4.98
C ILE A 18 1.02 -0.90 -5.21
N LEU A 19 -0.01 -1.64 -5.58
CA LEU A 19 -1.36 -1.12 -5.83
C LEU A 19 -2.25 -1.29 -4.59
N ALA A 20 -2.07 -2.39 -3.85
CA ALA A 20 -2.79 -2.69 -2.63
C ALA A 20 -2.03 -3.68 -1.76
N VAL A 21 -2.31 -3.67 -0.45
CA VAL A 21 -1.98 -4.75 0.48
C VAL A 21 -3.31 -5.29 1.00
N GLU A 22 -3.53 -6.58 0.82
CA GLU A 22 -4.73 -7.27 1.27
C GLU A 22 -4.47 -7.94 2.63
N GLU A 23 -5.34 -7.65 3.57
CA GLU A 23 -5.30 -8.14 4.95
C GLU A 23 -6.17 -9.41 5.12
N PRO A 24 -6.05 -10.15 6.23
CA PRO A 24 -6.91 -11.29 6.52
C PRO A 24 -8.40 -10.91 6.42
N GLY A 25 -9.17 -11.77 5.73
CA GLY A 25 -10.59 -11.53 5.46
C GLY A 25 -10.89 -10.80 4.15
N SER A 26 -9.87 -10.25 3.46
CA SER A 26 -10.02 -9.71 2.11
C SER A 26 -10.10 -10.83 1.06
N SER A 27 -10.72 -10.51 -0.08
CA SER A 27 -10.63 -11.32 -1.30
C SER A 27 -9.73 -10.62 -2.32
N PHE A 28 -9.15 -11.32 -3.28
CA PHE A 28 -8.43 -10.73 -4.40
C PHE A 28 -8.50 -11.65 -5.63
N ALA A 29 -8.08 -11.15 -6.78
CA ALA A 29 -8.06 -11.88 -8.06
C ALA A 29 -9.46 -12.23 -8.62
N GLU A 30 -10.47 -11.41 -8.32
CA GLU A 30 -11.86 -11.65 -8.74
C GLU A 30 -12.14 -11.25 -10.20
N LEU A 31 -11.38 -10.34 -10.82
CA LEU A 31 -11.70 -9.81 -12.15
C LEU A 31 -11.84 -10.91 -13.22
N PRO A 32 -10.89 -11.85 -13.38
CA PRO A 32 -11.01 -12.91 -14.38
C PRO A 32 -12.22 -13.84 -14.18
N VAL A 33 -12.80 -13.86 -12.98
CA VAL A 33 -14.02 -14.65 -12.72
C VAL A 33 -15.18 -14.12 -13.56
N PHE A 34 -15.26 -12.81 -13.76
CA PHE A 34 -16.38 -12.13 -14.41
C PHE A 34 -16.13 -11.83 -15.87
N ASP A 35 -14.96 -11.27 -16.23
CA ASP A 35 -14.62 -10.83 -17.58
C ASP A 35 -13.88 -11.90 -18.42
N GLY A 36 -13.29 -12.91 -17.75
CA GLY A 36 -12.48 -13.95 -18.41
C GLY A 36 -11.13 -13.47 -18.92
N GLY A 37 -10.75 -12.23 -18.61
CA GLY A 37 -9.48 -11.62 -18.99
C GLY A 37 -8.31 -12.16 -18.17
N PRO A 38 -7.09 -11.74 -18.49
CA PRO A 38 -5.89 -12.06 -17.70
C PRO A 38 -5.88 -11.31 -16.38
N TYR A 39 -5.08 -11.78 -15.43
CA TYR A 39 -4.83 -11.05 -14.19
C TYR A 39 -4.11 -9.73 -14.49
N PRO A 40 -4.65 -8.56 -14.09
CA PRO A 40 -4.06 -7.26 -14.41
C PRO A 40 -2.81 -6.95 -13.58
N ALA A 41 -2.59 -7.66 -12.46
CA ALA A 41 -1.48 -7.46 -11.54
C ALA A 41 -0.98 -8.81 -11.00
N SER A 42 0.19 -8.78 -10.37
CA SER A 42 0.78 -9.91 -9.65
C SER A 42 0.41 -9.85 -8.18
N ALA A 43 0.42 -11.00 -7.51
CA ALA A 43 0.23 -11.14 -6.07
C ALA A 43 1.44 -11.84 -5.44
N SER A 44 1.85 -11.41 -4.24
CA SER A 44 2.93 -12.05 -3.48
C SER A 44 2.66 -11.95 -1.99
N ALA A 45 2.86 -13.05 -1.27
CA ALA A 45 2.80 -13.09 0.18
C ALA A 45 3.92 -12.22 0.78
N MET A 46 3.59 -11.43 1.80
CA MET A 46 4.53 -10.59 2.55
C MET A 46 5.00 -11.26 3.85
N SER A 47 4.34 -12.34 4.26
CA SER A 47 4.63 -13.17 5.42
C SER A 47 4.08 -14.58 5.17
N ASP A 48 4.23 -15.49 6.11
CA ASP A 48 3.52 -16.78 6.07
C ASP A 48 2.02 -16.50 5.95
N THR A 49 1.44 -16.99 4.85
CA THR A 49 0.08 -16.60 4.43
C THR A 49 -0.73 -17.83 4.05
N GLU A 50 -1.92 -17.91 4.62
CA GLU A 50 -2.91 -18.93 4.32
C GLU A 50 -4.07 -18.32 3.55
N VAL A 51 -4.39 -18.87 2.38
CA VAL A 51 -5.47 -18.41 1.50
C VAL A 51 -6.47 -19.54 1.21
N LEU A 52 -7.74 -19.17 1.07
CA LEU A 52 -8.77 -20.04 0.55
C LEU A 52 -8.92 -19.78 -0.96
N PHE A 53 -8.72 -20.82 -1.75
CA PHE A 53 -9.00 -20.76 -3.19
C PHE A 53 -10.45 -21.15 -3.47
N ILE A 54 -11.17 -20.29 -4.21
CA ILE A 54 -12.53 -20.56 -4.70
C ILE A 54 -12.49 -20.54 -6.23
N SER A 55 -12.97 -21.61 -6.86
CA SER A 55 -12.95 -21.71 -8.31
C SER A 55 -13.88 -20.69 -8.97
N ARG A 56 -13.59 -20.32 -10.23
CA ARG A 56 -14.46 -19.47 -11.04
C ARG A 56 -15.88 -20.03 -11.14
N ALA A 57 -16.01 -21.36 -11.31
CA ALA A 57 -17.30 -22.02 -11.42
C ALA A 57 -18.12 -21.88 -10.14
N ASP A 58 -17.48 -22.09 -8.97
CA ASP A 58 -18.14 -22.01 -7.67
C ASP A 58 -18.57 -20.58 -7.34
N VAL A 59 -17.71 -19.58 -7.63
CA VAL A 59 -18.07 -18.14 -7.44
C VAL A 59 -19.27 -17.78 -8.30
N ARG A 60 -19.30 -18.22 -9.58
CA ARG A 60 -20.42 -17.94 -10.48
C ARG A 60 -21.70 -18.63 -10.03
N ALA A 61 -21.62 -19.90 -9.63
CA ALA A 61 -22.76 -20.63 -9.09
C ALA A 61 -23.32 -19.92 -7.85
N LEU A 62 -22.46 -19.55 -6.92
CA LEU A 62 -22.84 -18.84 -5.70
C LEU A 62 -23.51 -17.48 -5.99
N CYS A 63 -23.02 -16.74 -6.99
CA CYS A 63 -23.64 -15.47 -7.39
C CYS A 63 -25.03 -15.66 -8.01
N LEU A 64 -25.26 -16.76 -8.72
CA LEU A 64 -26.56 -17.08 -9.30
C LEU A 64 -27.55 -17.55 -8.25
N GLU A 65 -27.11 -18.36 -7.29
CA GLU A 65 -27.95 -18.86 -6.19
C GLU A 65 -28.25 -17.75 -5.17
N ARG A 66 -27.30 -16.85 -4.94
CA ARG A 66 -27.38 -15.77 -3.95
C ARG A 66 -26.94 -14.44 -4.56
N PRO A 67 -27.85 -13.71 -5.23
CA PRO A 67 -27.52 -12.45 -5.91
C PRO A 67 -26.90 -11.37 -4.99
N GLU A 68 -27.19 -11.41 -3.69
CA GLU A 68 -26.57 -10.54 -2.70
C GLU A 68 -25.04 -10.71 -2.59
N VAL A 69 -24.51 -11.90 -2.93
CA VAL A 69 -23.06 -12.13 -3.00
C VAL A 69 -22.46 -11.37 -4.16
N ALA A 70 -23.11 -11.36 -5.32
CA ALA A 70 -22.65 -10.56 -6.47
C ALA A 70 -22.62 -9.06 -6.15
N LEU A 71 -23.63 -8.54 -5.43
CA LEU A 71 -23.64 -7.14 -4.99
C LEU A 71 -22.49 -6.83 -4.03
N LYS A 72 -22.16 -7.72 -3.10
CA LYS A 72 -20.98 -7.56 -2.22
C LYS A 72 -19.68 -7.56 -2.99
N ILE A 73 -19.53 -8.45 -3.98
CA ILE A 73 -18.34 -8.46 -4.83
C ILE A 73 -18.23 -7.16 -5.63
N LEU A 74 -19.32 -6.65 -6.20
CA LEU A 74 -19.36 -5.35 -6.88
C LEU A 74 -18.94 -4.20 -5.96
N GLN A 75 -19.36 -4.21 -4.70
CA GLN A 75 -18.92 -3.21 -3.71
C GLN A 75 -17.40 -3.25 -3.50
N VAL A 76 -16.82 -4.46 -3.39
CA VAL A 76 -15.36 -4.63 -3.26
C VAL A 76 -14.64 -4.11 -4.51
N VAL A 77 -15.10 -4.49 -5.71
CA VAL A 77 -14.52 -4.02 -6.98
C VAL A 77 -14.62 -2.50 -7.11
N ALA A 78 -15.77 -1.91 -6.78
CA ALA A 78 -15.95 -0.45 -6.80
C ALA A 78 -15.03 0.28 -5.81
N ALA A 79 -14.81 -0.28 -4.62
CA ALA A 79 -13.86 0.27 -3.65
C ALA A 79 -12.42 0.19 -4.17
N ARG A 80 -12.04 -0.90 -4.84
CA ARG A 80 -10.73 -1.04 -5.49
C ARG A 80 -10.54 -0.07 -6.63
N GLN A 81 -11.56 0.13 -7.46
CA GLN A 81 -11.52 1.13 -8.53
C GLN A 81 -11.20 2.52 -7.98
N ARG A 82 -11.88 2.95 -6.91
CA ARG A 82 -11.59 4.24 -6.25
C ARG A 82 -10.15 4.30 -5.72
N ARG A 83 -9.63 3.20 -5.16
CA ARG A 83 -8.24 3.14 -4.69
C ARG A 83 -7.23 3.29 -5.83
N VAL A 84 -7.48 2.65 -6.97
CA VAL A 84 -6.61 2.79 -8.17
C VAL A 84 -6.62 4.24 -8.68
N VAL A 85 -7.78 4.91 -8.72
CA VAL A 85 -7.87 6.33 -9.08
C VAL A 85 -7.04 7.18 -8.11
N ALA A 86 -7.15 6.96 -6.81
CA ALA A 86 -6.35 7.69 -5.81
C ALA A 86 -4.84 7.47 -5.99
N VAL A 87 -4.40 6.25 -6.35
CA VAL A 87 -2.98 5.99 -6.67
C VAL A 87 -2.54 6.77 -7.92
N ILE A 88 -3.38 6.86 -8.94
CA ILE A 88 -3.09 7.64 -10.16
C ILE A 88 -2.97 9.12 -9.82
N GLU A 89 -3.89 9.67 -9.03
CA GLU A 89 -3.84 11.06 -8.57
C GLU A 89 -2.55 11.34 -7.77
N GLU A 90 -2.24 10.48 -6.80
CA GLU A 90 -1.05 10.60 -5.97
C GLU A 90 0.24 10.58 -6.82
N LEU A 91 0.32 9.68 -7.81
CA LEU A 91 1.49 9.59 -8.69
C LEU A 91 1.59 10.74 -9.69
N SER A 92 0.47 11.31 -10.12
CA SER A 92 0.40 12.34 -11.15
C SER A 92 0.61 13.76 -10.60
N PHE A 93 0.11 14.03 -9.41
CA PHE A 93 0.02 15.39 -8.88
C PHE A 93 0.90 15.65 -7.66
N THR A 94 1.52 14.61 -7.05
CA THR A 94 2.34 14.83 -5.86
C THR A 94 3.82 14.46 -6.07
N THR A 95 4.69 15.11 -5.29
CA THR A 95 6.14 14.84 -5.31
C THR A 95 6.47 13.54 -4.57
N VAL A 96 7.65 12.97 -4.82
CA VAL A 96 8.16 11.81 -4.06
C VAL A 96 8.24 12.14 -2.56
N ARG A 97 8.62 13.38 -2.20
CA ARG A 97 8.66 13.83 -0.81
C ARG A 97 7.27 13.78 -0.18
N HIS A 98 6.28 14.36 -0.84
CA HIS A 98 4.88 14.37 -0.38
C HIS A 98 4.38 12.94 -0.15
N ARG A 99 4.56 12.03 -1.11
CA ARG A 99 4.14 10.62 -0.97
C ARG A 99 4.83 9.89 0.16
N LEU A 100 6.13 10.15 0.35
CA LEU A 100 6.88 9.55 1.45
C LEU A 100 6.42 10.06 2.82
N VAL A 101 6.21 11.37 2.96
CA VAL A 101 5.68 11.97 4.21
C VAL A 101 4.28 11.45 4.50
N SER A 102 3.39 11.40 3.50
CA SER A 102 2.05 10.82 3.63
C SER A 102 2.11 9.35 4.09
N TRP A 103 3.02 8.56 3.54
CA TRP A 103 3.22 7.17 3.96
C TRP A 103 3.67 7.08 5.43
N LEU A 104 4.64 7.91 5.85
CA LEU A 104 5.13 7.95 7.23
C LEU A 104 4.00 8.30 8.22
N LEU A 105 3.19 9.30 7.92
CA LEU A 105 2.06 9.73 8.74
C LEU A 105 0.99 8.63 8.85
N ARG A 106 0.65 7.97 7.74
CA ARG A 106 -0.28 6.82 7.75
C ARG A 106 0.24 5.67 8.60
N GLN A 107 1.54 5.33 8.49
CA GLN A 107 2.12 4.26 9.31
C GLN A 107 2.13 4.63 10.80
N ALA A 108 2.40 5.88 11.14
CA ALA A 108 2.35 6.34 12.52
C ALA A 108 0.94 6.20 13.11
N ALA A 109 -0.09 6.56 12.35
CA ALA A 109 -1.48 6.48 12.78
C ALA A 109 -1.98 5.03 12.93
N THR A 110 -1.54 4.10 12.06
CA THR A 110 -2.08 2.73 12.01
C THR A 110 -1.29 1.73 12.84
N SER A 111 0.02 1.86 12.90
CA SER A 111 0.94 0.88 13.51
C SER A 111 2.06 1.51 14.35
N GLY A 112 2.07 2.84 14.51
CA GLY A 112 3.07 3.56 15.28
C GLY A 112 3.01 3.17 16.76
N ARG A 113 4.18 2.89 17.33
CA ARG A 113 4.32 2.66 18.77
C ARG A 113 4.74 3.97 19.44
N PRO A 114 4.03 4.43 20.48
CA PRO A 114 4.43 5.64 21.18
C PRO A 114 5.78 5.42 21.90
N SER A 115 6.62 6.44 21.89
CA SER A 115 7.88 6.49 22.65
C SER A 115 8.08 7.88 23.27
N ALA A 116 9.08 8.00 24.15
CA ALA A 116 9.43 9.27 24.78
C ALA A 116 9.89 10.34 23.76
N ARG A 117 10.28 9.94 22.54
CA ARG A 117 10.77 10.82 21.48
C ARG A 117 9.78 11.00 20.33
N GLY A 118 8.61 10.35 20.36
CA GLY A 118 7.62 10.38 19.29
C GLY A 118 7.11 9.00 18.87
N ALA A 119 6.48 8.87 17.72
CA ALA A 119 5.97 7.60 17.22
C ALA A 119 7.05 6.80 16.50
N ILE A 120 7.24 5.54 16.90
CA ILE A 120 8.18 4.61 16.24
C ILE A 120 7.40 3.75 15.27
N ILE A 121 7.83 3.71 14.03
CA ILE A 121 7.30 2.84 12.96
C ILE A 121 8.39 1.90 12.45
N THR A 122 7.97 0.71 12.00
CA THR A 122 8.88 -0.23 11.34
C THR A 122 9.20 0.26 9.93
N LEU A 123 10.50 0.40 9.62
CA LEU A 123 10.96 0.76 8.29
C LEU A 123 11.09 -0.52 7.43
N PRO A 124 10.32 -0.65 6.34
CA PRO A 124 10.58 -1.68 5.34
C PRO A 124 11.91 -1.41 4.61
N SER A 125 12.38 -2.32 3.80
CA SER A 125 13.55 -2.05 2.96
C SER A 125 13.28 -0.82 2.08
N HIS A 126 14.33 -0.07 1.74
CA HIS A 126 14.18 1.10 0.84
C HIS A 126 13.60 0.71 -0.53
N GLN A 127 13.80 -0.54 -0.96
CA GLN A 127 13.19 -1.06 -2.19
C GLN A 127 11.67 -1.24 -2.04
N GLU A 128 11.22 -1.82 -0.93
CA GLU A 128 9.79 -1.95 -0.63
C GLU A 128 9.13 -0.59 -0.44
N LEU A 129 9.81 0.33 0.28
CA LEU A 129 9.30 1.68 0.47
C LEU A 129 9.20 2.44 -0.87
N ALA A 130 10.17 2.25 -1.78
CA ALA A 130 10.11 2.79 -3.13
C ALA A 130 8.91 2.24 -3.92
N ALA A 131 8.61 0.94 -3.78
CA ALA A 131 7.43 0.33 -4.38
C ALA A 131 6.11 0.85 -3.80
N HIS A 132 6.08 1.20 -2.50
CA HIS A 132 4.91 1.83 -1.88
C HIS A 132 4.65 3.25 -2.38
N VAL A 133 5.71 4.07 -2.50
CA VAL A 133 5.57 5.49 -2.87
C VAL A 133 5.74 5.75 -4.37
N GLY A 134 5.91 4.70 -5.18
CA GLY A 134 6.00 4.82 -6.64
C GLY A 134 7.25 5.54 -7.14
N THR A 135 8.43 5.16 -6.60
CA THR A 135 9.70 5.79 -6.94
C THR A 135 10.85 4.77 -7.02
N VAL A 136 12.09 5.22 -6.95
CA VAL A 136 13.30 4.39 -6.91
C VAL A 136 13.99 4.49 -5.56
N ARG A 137 14.73 3.42 -5.18
CA ARG A 137 15.42 3.29 -3.89
C ARG A 137 16.29 4.50 -3.54
N GLU A 138 17.00 5.05 -4.52
CA GLU A 138 17.93 6.17 -4.37
C GLU A 138 17.20 7.45 -3.94
N LEU A 139 16.00 7.71 -4.50
CA LEU A 139 15.19 8.86 -4.13
C LEU A 139 14.58 8.70 -2.74
N VAL A 140 14.18 7.50 -2.35
CA VAL A 140 13.75 7.20 -0.97
C VAL A 140 14.89 7.51 0.01
N SER A 141 16.07 6.94 -0.22
CA SER A 141 17.25 7.17 0.64
C SER A 141 17.57 8.65 0.79
N ARG A 142 17.64 9.39 -0.32
CA ARG A 142 17.90 10.83 -0.34
C ARG A 142 16.83 11.64 0.41
N THR A 143 15.58 11.27 0.24
CA THR A 143 14.46 11.97 0.89
C THR A 143 14.47 11.72 2.39
N LEU A 144 14.67 10.47 2.85
CA LEU A 144 14.81 10.15 4.27
C LEU A 144 15.98 10.91 4.92
N THR A 145 17.14 10.95 4.26
CA THR A 145 18.30 11.73 4.75
C THR A 145 17.96 13.21 4.91
N ARG A 146 17.22 13.81 3.97
CA ARG A 146 16.78 15.21 4.08
C ARG A 146 15.81 15.44 5.23
N LEU A 147 14.81 14.56 5.41
CA LEU A 147 13.86 14.63 6.52
C LEU A 147 14.56 14.50 7.87
N GLN A 148 15.58 13.63 7.96
CA GLN A 148 16.41 13.47 9.16
C GLN A 148 17.26 14.71 9.43
N ALA A 149 17.90 15.30 8.41
CA ALA A 149 18.68 16.54 8.53
C ALA A 149 17.83 17.75 8.96
N GLN A 150 16.54 17.74 8.61
CA GLN A 150 15.57 18.76 9.03
C GLN A 150 14.99 18.51 10.44
N GLY A 151 15.33 17.39 11.09
CA GLY A 151 14.88 17.07 12.44
C GLY A 151 13.47 16.47 12.52
N PHE A 152 12.81 16.18 11.41
CA PHE A 152 11.45 15.60 11.43
C PHE A 152 11.44 14.15 11.87
N ILE A 153 12.49 13.39 11.52
CA ILE A 153 12.59 11.95 11.80
C ILE A 153 13.99 11.58 12.29
N ALA A 154 14.09 10.45 13.00
CA ALA A 154 15.35 9.73 13.20
C ALA A 154 15.23 8.34 12.58
N VAL A 155 16.25 7.90 11.84
CA VAL A 155 16.31 6.59 11.20
C VAL A 155 17.35 5.74 11.92
N GLU A 156 16.93 4.62 12.51
CA GLU A 156 17.78 3.69 13.27
C GLU A 156 17.51 2.26 12.79
N ALA A 157 18.49 1.66 12.12
CA ALA A 157 18.40 0.30 11.58
C ALA A 157 17.10 0.07 10.76
N ARG A 158 16.10 -0.60 11.34
CA ARG A 158 14.80 -0.90 10.72
C ARG A 158 13.65 -0.16 11.36
N ALA A 159 13.91 0.98 11.96
CA ALA A 159 12.89 1.81 12.59
C ALA A 159 13.05 3.28 12.18
N ILE A 160 11.94 3.97 12.08
CA ILE A 160 11.88 5.42 11.99
C ILE A 160 11.14 5.92 13.22
N THR A 161 11.75 6.87 13.93
CA THR A 161 11.08 7.64 14.96
C THR A 161 10.66 8.96 14.37
N ILE A 162 9.37 9.27 14.40
CA ILE A 162 8.84 10.58 14.03
C ILE A 162 9.06 11.51 15.23
N LEU A 163 9.96 12.49 15.06
CA LEU A 163 10.34 13.43 16.12
C LEU A 163 9.40 14.65 16.15
N ASP A 164 8.96 15.11 14.98
CA ASP A 164 8.10 16.27 14.82
C ASP A 164 6.91 15.92 13.90
N LEU A 165 5.82 15.46 14.49
CA LEU A 165 4.62 15.10 13.77
C LEU A 165 3.93 16.31 13.13
N GLN A 166 3.84 17.42 13.90
CA GLN A 166 3.19 18.66 13.42
C GLN A 166 3.98 19.30 12.28
N GLY A 167 5.31 19.27 12.38
CA GLY A 167 6.18 19.75 11.30
C GLY A 167 6.03 18.92 10.01
N LEU A 168 5.88 17.59 10.12
CA LEU A 168 5.61 16.75 8.95
C LEU A 168 4.22 17.00 8.33
N GLU A 169 3.21 17.23 9.15
CA GLU A 169 1.86 17.59 8.67
C GLU A 169 1.88 18.95 7.96
N ALA A 170 2.60 19.93 8.51
CA ALA A 170 2.77 21.24 7.88
C ALA A 170 3.56 21.15 6.56
N ASP A 171 4.61 20.33 6.51
CA ASP A 171 5.40 20.08 5.28
C ASP A 171 4.53 19.43 4.18
N LEU A 172 3.63 18.53 4.59
CA LEU A 172 2.69 17.89 3.67
C LEU A 172 1.74 18.91 3.05
N ALA A 173 1.13 19.76 3.88
CA ALA A 173 0.19 20.79 3.44
C ALA A 173 0.84 21.87 2.55
N ALA A 174 2.13 22.15 2.75
CA ALA A 174 2.88 23.11 1.93
C ALA A 174 3.35 22.55 0.58
N SER A 175 3.23 21.24 0.36
CA SER A 175 3.75 20.53 -0.82
C SER A 175 2.66 20.23 -1.86
N GLU A 176 1.42 20.66 -1.65
CA GLU A 176 0.32 20.68 -2.61
C GLU A 176 0.45 21.92 -3.52
#